data_2113e46c289a0bc37289a1f59b6c5743
#
_entry.id   2113e46c289a0bc37289a1f59b6c5743
#
_cell.length_a   1.000
_cell.length_b   1.000
_cell.length_c   1.000
_cell.angle_alpha   90.00
_cell.angle_beta   90.00
_cell.angle_gamma   90.00
#
_symmetry.space_group_name_H-M   'P 1'
#
loop_
_entity.id
_entity.type
_entity.pdbx_description
1 polymer ?
#
loop_
_entity_poly.entity_id
_entity_poly.type
_entity_poly.pdbx_seq_one_letter_code
_entity_poly.pdbx_strand_id
1 'polypeptide(L)'
;MNIRVHPIKGVTVSVPYIIPYAAAMAFFKLKREWVLQTVARQKERYKDVPKAEPGQVEALRKRAKSELPARLKELADRYGFIYNKVTIKHNSTNWGSCSTKSNINLNLNIVRLPGALRDYILLHELCHLRHHDHGQAFHLLLEHVCTDNLLRLCDENDAQAKELAKAAAISRASYPIDYVCTKAIKKYPLI
;
A
#
# COMPACT_ATOMS: atom_id res chain seq x y z
N MET A 1 -24.50 4.48 -6.98
CA MET A 1 -23.73 5.73 -7.26
C MET A 1 -22.52 5.80 -6.33
N ASN A 2 -21.35 6.20 -6.86
CA ASN A 2 -20.11 6.30 -6.08
C ASN A 2 -19.39 7.63 -6.41
N ILE A 3 -18.82 8.29 -5.38
CA ILE A 3 -18.00 9.50 -5.56
C ILE A 3 -16.56 9.15 -5.16
N ARG A 4 -15.63 9.39 -6.06
CA ARG A 4 -14.19 9.26 -5.81
C ARG A 4 -13.55 10.64 -5.87
N VAL A 5 -12.77 10.96 -4.86
CA VAL A 5 -11.95 12.17 -4.82
C VAL A 5 -10.49 11.75 -4.98
N HIS A 6 -9.86 12.22 -6.05
CA HIS A 6 -8.46 11.94 -6.33
C HIS A 6 -7.64 13.24 -6.22
N PRO A 7 -6.49 13.25 -5.57
CA PRO A 7 -5.73 14.47 -5.31
C PRO A 7 -5.30 15.22 -6.59
N ILE A 8 -5.06 14.47 -7.67
CA ILE A 8 -4.58 15.03 -8.95
C ILE A 8 -5.70 15.07 -10.00
N LYS A 9 -6.50 14.00 -10.11
CA LYS A 9 -7.54 13.85 -11.15
C LYS A 9 -8.87 14.52 -10.80
N GLY A 10 -9.00 15.07 -9.59
CA GLY A 10 -10.22 15.73 -9.13
C GLY A 10 -11.31 14.76 -8.68
N VAL A 11 -12.57 15.21 -8.78
CA VAL A 11 -13.74 14.47 -8.30
C VAL A 11 -14.40 13.74 -9.47
N THR A 12 -14.66 12.44 -9.29
CA THR A 12 -15.36 11.61 -10.27
C THR A 12 -16.60 11.02 -9.62
N VAL A 13 -17.75 11.16 -10.27
CA VAL A 13 -19.01 10.53 -9.87
C VAL A 13 -19.32 9.40 -10.86
N SER A 14 -19.38 8.17 -10.34
CA SER A 14 -19.76 7.00 -11.14
C SER A 14 -21.21 6.64 -10.86
N VAL A 15 -22.02 6.56 -11.92
CA VAL A 15 -23.43 6.21 -11.85
C VAL A 15 -23.73 5.03 -12.77
N PRO A 16 -24.62 4.09 -12.38
CA PRO A 16 -25.14 3.07 -13.29
C PRO A 16 -25.85 3.72 -14.50
N TYR A 17 -25.77 3.10 -15.65
CA TYR A 17 -26.32 3.61 -16.92
C TYR A 17 -27.83 3.94 -16.86
N ILE A 18 -28.58 3.18 -16.06
CA ILE A 18 -30.02 3.35 -15.89
C ILE A 18 -30.42 4.55 -15.02
N ILE A 19 -29.48 5.22 -14.37
CA ILE A 19 -29.75 6.34 -13.47
C ILE A 19 -29.75 7.66 -14.26
N PRO A 20 -30.85 8.45 -14.24
CA PRO A 20 -30.88 9.74 -14.91
C PRO A 20 -29.83 10.72 -14.37
N TYR A 21 -29.29 11.57 -15.26
CA TYR A 21 -28.30 12.58 -14.89
C TYR A 21 -28.76 13.50 -13.73
N ALA A 22 -30.04 13.85 -13.70
CA ALA A 22 -30.63 14.66 -12.62
C ALA A 22 -30.49 14.00 -11.25
N ALA A 23 -30.67 12.67 -11.16
CA ALA A 23 -30.49 11.94 -9.92
C ALA A 23 -29.01 11.87 -9.50
N ALA A 24 -28.08 11.77 -10.46
CA ALA A 24 -26.65 11.85 -10.20
C ALA A 24 -26.24 13.21 -9.65
N MET A 25 -26.80 14.29 -10.21
CA MET A 25 -26.57 15.66 -9.73
C MET A 25 -27.16 15.90 -8.34
N ALA A 26 -28.36 15.39 -8.06
CA ALA A 26 -28.96 15.45 -6.72
C ALA A 26 -28.08 14.72 -5.68
N PHE A 27 -27.59 13.53 -6.02
CA PHE A 27 -26.68 12.77 -5.16
C PHE A 27 -25.36 13.52 -4.91
N PHE A 28 -24.78 14.15 -5.94
CA PHE A 28 -23.57 14.96 -5.79
C PHE A 28 -23.83 16.18 -4.90
N LYS A 29 -24.95 16.89 -5.09
CA LYS A 29 -25.34 18.03 -4.24
C LYS A 29 -25.49 17.62 -2.78
N LEU A 30 -26.13 16.46 -2.51
CA LEU A 30 -26.28 15.91 -1.14
C LEU A 30 -24.93 15.62 -0.48
N LYS A 31 -23.92 15.18 -1.26
CA LYS A 31 -22.58 14.85 -0.76
C LYS A 31 -21.56 15.99 -0.90
N ARG A 32 -21.99 17.18 -1.35
CA ARG A 32 -21.12 18.32 -1.65
C ARG A 32 -20.18 18.67 -0.48
N GLU A 33 -20.72 18.77 0.72
CA GLU A 33 -19.95 19.13 1.91
C GLU A 33 -18.83 18.10 2.17
N TRP A 34 -19.17 16.82 2.15
CA TRP A 34 -18.19 15.74 2.29
C TRP A 34 -17.12 15.78 1.19
N VAL A 35 -17.50 16.09 -0.05
CA VAL A 35 -16.55 16.21 -1.16
C VAL A 35 -15.59 17.37 -0.90
N LEU A 36 -16.09 18.54 -0.50
CA LEU A 36 -15.26 19.71 -0.23
C LEU A 36 -14.26 19.45 0.91
N GLN A 37 -14.73 18.87 2.03
CA GLN A 37 -13.87 18.49 3.15
C GLN A 37 -12.82 17.45 2.75
N THR A 38 -13.20 16.47 1.90
CA THR A 38 -12.27 15.45 1.42
C THR A 38 -11.23 16.04 0.48
N VAL A 39 -11.65 16.94 -0.43
CA VAL A 39 -10.72 17.68 -1.31
C VAL A 39 -9.74 18.52 -0.50
N ALA A 40 -10.22 19.27 0.48
CA ALA A 40 -9.36 20.09 1.36
C ALA A 40 -8.36 19.23 2.12
N ARG A 41 -8.80 18.13 2.72
CA ARG A 41 -7.94 17.18 3.43
C ARG A 41 -6.88 16.55 2.50
N GLN A 42 -7.26 16.19 1.27
CA GLN A 42 -6.31 15.66 0.30
C GLN A 42 -5.32 16.73 -0.16
N LYS A 43 -5.77 17.95 -0.47
CA LYS A 43 -4.86 19.05 -0.83
C LYS A 43 -3.84 19.31 0.26
N GLU A 44 -4.26 19.39 1.52
CA GLU A 44 -3.34 19.59 2.65
C GLU A 44 -2.35 18.43 2.77
N ARG A 45 -2.82 17.18 2.67
CA ARG A 45 -1.97 15.98 2.73
C ARG A 45 -0.91 15.91 1.62
N TYR A 46 -1.21 16.44 0.44
CA TYR A 46 -0.33 16.40 -0.73
C TYR A 46 0.35 17.74 -1.03
N LYS A 47 0.17 18.76 -0.18
CA LYS A 47 0.70 20.11 -0.36
C LYS A 47 2.23 20.11 -0.43
N ASP A 48 2.85 19.34 0.46
CA ASP A 48 4.29 19.25 0.62
C ASP A 48 4.91 18.00 -0.03
N VAL A 49 4.11 17.23 -0.80
CA VAL A 49 4.65 16.08 -1.54
C VAL A 49 5.34 16.60 -2.80
N PRO A 50 6.68 16.51 -2.90
CA PRO A 50 7.39 16.94 -4.08
C PRO A 50 6.86 16.21 -5.31
N LYS A 51 6.50 16.95 -6.35
CA LYS A 51 6.24 16.32 -7.65
C LYS A 51 7.56 15.72 -8.12
N ALA A 52 7.58 14.41 -8.30
CA ALA A 52 8.77 13.74 -8.78
C ALA A 52 9.10 14.22 -10.19
N GLU A 53 10.34 14.65 -10.39
CA GLU A 53 10.85 14.95 -11.71
C GLU A 53 10.85 13.69 -12.59
N PRO A 54 10.56 13.81 -13.91
CA PRO A 54 10.51 12.65 -14.80
C PRO A 54 11.76 11.75 -14.73
N GLY A 55 12.95 12.34 -14.60
CA GLY A 55 14.20 11.60 -14.44
C GLY A 55 14.27 10.80 -13.12
N GLN A 56 13.73 11.34 -12.03
CA GLN A 56 13.65 10.64 -10.74
C GLN A 56 12.70 9.44 -10.82
N VAL A 57 11.56 9.60 -11.48
CA VAL A 57 10.59 8.50 -11.67
C VAL A 57 11.21 7.35 -12.46
N GLU A 58 11.97 7.66 -13.52
CA GLU A 58 12.60 6.60 -14.33
C GLU A 58 13.75 5.93 -13.59
N ALA A 59 14.55 6.66 -12.82
CA ALA A 59 15.57 6.09 -11.95
C ALA A 59 14.95 5.15 -10.90
N LEU A 60 13.86 5.57 -10.24
CA LEU A 60 13.12 4.73 -9.29
C LEU A 60 12.53 3.50 -9.99
N ARG A 61 12.02 3.63 -11.20
CA ARG A 61 11.46 2.52 -11.98
C ARG A 61 12.55 1.48 -12.31
N LYS A 62 13.72 1.93 -12.76
CA LYS A 62 14.86 1.05 -13.05
C LYS A 62 15.29 0.29 -11.80
N ARG A 63 15.44 1.00 -10.68
CA ARG A 63 15.80 0.42 -9.40
C ARG A 63 14.71 -0.57 -8.91
N ALA A 64 13.44 -0.20 -8.99
CA ALA A 64 12.33 -1.06 -8.57
C ALA A 64 12.23 -2.35 -9.40
N LYS A 65 12.48 -2.28 -10.72
CA LYS A 65 12.51 -3.45 -11.59
C LYS A 65 13.66 -4.41 -11.27
N SER A 66 14.78 -3.89 -10.79
CA SER A 66 15.93 -4.69 -10.39
C SER A 66 15.76 -5.33 -9.00
N GLU A 67 15.35 -4.54 -7.99
CA GLU A 67 15.36 -4.95 -6.59
C GLU A 67 14.10 -5.71 -6.16
N LEU A 68 12.90 -5.20 -6.52
CA LEU A 68 11.66 -5.71 -5.93
C LEU A 68 11.28 -7.13 -6.37
N PRO A 69 11.45 -7.54 -7.66
CA PRO A 69 11.13 -8.91 -8.05
C PRO A 69 12.03 -9.95 -7.37
N ALA A 70 13.32 -9.65 -7.22
CA ALA A 70 14.27 -10.53 -6.56
C ALA A 70 13.91 -10.70 -5.07
N ARG A 71 13.62 -9.58 -4.36
CA ARG A 71 13.22 -9.63 -2.95
C ARG A 71 11.87 -10.29 -2.76
N LEU A 72 10.89 -10.02 -3.63
CA LEU A 72 9.58 -10.68 -3.58
C LEU A 72 9.72 -12.19 -3.73
N LYS A 73 10.58 -12.65 -4.66
CA LYS A 73 10.84 -14.08 -4.87
C LYS A 73 11.46 -14.71 -3.63
N GLU A 74 12.46 -14.09 -3.04
CA GLU A 74 13.10 -14.58 -1.80
C GLU A 74 12.09 -14.79 -0.67
N LEU A 75 11.21 -13.78 -0.43
CA LEU A 75 10.17 -13.86 0.57
C LEU A 75 9.10 -14.91 0.21
N ALA A 76 8.73 -15.01 -1.06
CA ALA A 76 7.78 -16.01 -1.53
C ALA A 76 8.31 -17.44 -1.32
N ASP A 77 9.57 -17.69 -1.69
CA ASP A 77 10.22 -18.99 -1.50
C ASP A 77 10.32 -19.35 0.00
N ARG A 78 10.66 -18.38 0.85
CA ARG A 78 10.79 -18.57 2.30
C ARG A 78 9.47 -18.97 2.96
N TYR A 79 8.38 -18.32 2.61
CA TYR A 79 7.07 -18.52 3.25
C TYR A 79 6.11 -19.41 2.45
N GLY A 80 6.60 -20.04 1.37
CA GLY A 80 5.83 -20.98 0.57
C GLY A 80 4.68 -20.34 -0.20
N PHE A 81 4.89 -19.14 -0.76
CA PHE A 81 3.93 -18.48 -1.62
C PHE A 81 4.26 -18.71 -3.10
N ILE A 82 3.24 -18.93 -3.91
CA ILE A 82 3.38 -19.11 -5.37
C ILE A 82 2.56 -18.04 -6.07
N TYR A 83 3.21 -17.17 -6.83
CA TYR A 83 2.58 -16.14 -7.64
C TYR A 83 2.86 -16.37 -9.13
N ASN A 84 2.00 -15.83 -10.00
CA ASN A 84 2.12 -15.99 -11.44
C ASN A 84 3.09 -14.96 -12.04
N LYS A 85 2.86 -13.67 -11.76
CA LYS A 85 3.62 -12.57 -12.36
C LYS A 85 3.74 -11.39 -11.40
N VAL A 86 4.90 -10.71 -11.43
CA VAL A 86 5.10 -9.41 -10.78
C VAL A 86 5.24 -8.29 -11.80
N THR A 87 4.63 -7.14 -11.55
CA THR A 87 4.69 -5.97 -12.43
C THR A 87 4.95 -4.72 -11.61
N ILE A 88 5.89 -3.88 -12.04
CA ILE A 88 6.18 -2.60 -11.40
C ILE A 88 5.26 -1.52 -12.00
N LYS A 89 4.51 -0.84 -11.14
CA LYS A 89 3.56 0.23 -11.48
C LYS A 89 3.99 1.57 -10.86
N HIS A 90 3.48 2.65 -11.40
CA HIS A 90 3.54 3.97 -10.78
C HIS A 90 2.12 4.41 -10.44
N ASN A 91 1.73 4.23 -9.19
CA ASN A 91 0.42 4.59 -8.67
C ASN A 91 0.54 5.67 -7.60
N SER A 92 -0.43 6.55 -7.53
CA SER A 92 -0.53 7.59 -6.49
C SER A 92 -1.41 7.20 -5.30
N THR A 93 -1.99 6.00 -5.29
CA THR A 93 -3.03 5.63 -4.33
C THR A 93 -2.73 4.39 -3.49
N ASN A 94 -1.94 3.46 -4.00
CA ASN A 94 -1.64 2.19 -3.33
C ASN A 94 -0.19 1.76 -3.54
N TRP A 95 0.33 1.03 -2.56
CA TRP A 95 1.68 0.48 -2.58
C TRP A 95 1.78 -0.78 -3.43
N GLY A 96 0.74 -1.60 -3.45
CA GLY A 96 0.68 -2.83 -4.21
C GLY A 96 -0.76 -3.27 -4.49
N SER A 97 -0.91 -4.38 -5.18
CA SER A 97 -2.16 -5.10 -5.33
C SER A 97 -1.90 -6.53 -5.81
N CYS A 98 -2.66 -7.48 -5.30
CA CYS A 98 -2.71 -8.85 -5.79
C CYS A 98 -4.05 -9.11 -6.48
N SER A 99 -4.03 -9.76 -7.64
CA SER A 99 -5.25 -10.15 -8.36
C SER A 99 -5.64 -11.60 -8.05
N THR A 100 -6.91 -11.96 -8.33
CA THR A 100 -7.40 -13.33 -8.21
C THR A 100 -6.69 -14.33 -9.13
N LYS A 101 -5.93 -13.86 -10.12
CA LYS A 101 -5.05 -14.67 -10.99
C LYS A 101 -3.62 -14.75 -10.46
N SER A 102 -3.39 -14.47 -9.18
CA SER A 102 -2.08 -14.48 -8.53
C SER A 102 -1.03 -13.57 -9.20
N ASN A 103 -1.47 -12.46 -9.83
CA ASN A 103 -0.56 -11.45 -10.36
C ASN A 103 -0.39 -10.34 -9.32
N ILE A 104 0.86 -10.02 -9.01
CA ILE A 104 1.23 -8.99 -8.03
C ILE A 104 1.68 -7.73 -8.78
N ASN A 105 1.11 -6.59 -8.44
CA ASN A 105 1.59 -5.28 -8.89
C ASN A 105 2.24 -4.58 -7.71
N LEU A 106 3.44 -4.05 -7.89
CA LEU A 106 4.19 -3.32 -6.88
C LEU A 106 4.43 -1.89 -7.33
N ASN A 107 4.26 -0.94 -6.43
CA ASN A 107 4.56 0.45 -6.71
C ASN A 107 6.07 0.68 -6.72
N LEU A 108 6.57 1.44 -7.71
CA LEU A 108 7.99 1.79 -7.76
C LEU A 108 8.47 2.55 -6.51
N ASN A 109 7.57 3.24 -5.80
CA ASN A 109 7.89 3.95 -4.57
C ASN A 109 8.33 3.04 -3.41
N ILE A 110 8.08 1.73 -3.48
CA ILE A 110 8.48 0.75 -2.46
C ILE A 110 10.00 0.77 -2.24
N VAL A 111 10.82 1.01 -3.28
CA VAL A 111 12.28 1.09 -3.13
C VAL A 111 12.77 2.29 -2.31
N ARG A 112 11.90 3.26 -2.03
CA ARG A 112 12.20 4.41 -1.14
C ARG A 112 12.03 4.07 0.33
N LEU A 113 11.38 2.95 0.63
CA LEU A 113 11.15 2.51 2.00
C LEU A 113 12.39 1.85 2.58
N PRO A 114 12.61 1.97 3.89
CA PRO A 114 13.55 1.11 4.63
C PRO A 114 13.25 -0.37 4.41
N GLY A 115 14.26 -1.23 4.56
CA GLY A 115 14.17 -2.66 4.28
C GLY A 115 12.98 -3.35 4.94
N ALA A 116 12.82 -3.18 6.24
CA ALA A 116 11.74 -3.79 7.00
C ALA A 116 10.33 -3.37 6.54
N LEU A 117 10.13 -2.08 6.19
CA LEU A 117 8.85 -1.59 5.66
C LEU A 117 8.59 -2.03 4.22
N ARG A 118 9.66 -2.16 3.43
CA ARG A 118 9.60 -2.73 2.08
C ARG A 118 9.11 -4.17 2.15
N ASP A 119 9.73 -4.98 2.99
CA ASP A 119 9.38 -6.38 3.19
C ASP A 119 7.94 -6.54 3.69
N TYR A 120 7.51 -5.68 4.62
CA TYR A 120 6.11 -5.68 5.07
C TYR A 120 5.13 -5.52 3.91
N ILE A 121 5.35 -4.59 2.96
CA ILE A 121 4.48 -4.44 1.79
C ILE A 121 4.53 -5.68 0.89
N LEU A 122 5.71 -6.22 0.64
CA LEU A 122 5.86 -7.41 -0.18
C LEU A 122 5.12 -8.62 0.44
N LEU A 123 5.25 -8.82 1.75
CA LEU A 123 4.55 -9.86 2.50
C LEU A 123 3.04 -9.64 2.51
N HIS A 124 2.58 -8.39 2.62
CA HIS A 124 1.16 -8.03 2.52
C HIS A 124 0.56 -8.49 1.18
N GLU A 125 1.24 -8.19 0.06
CA GLU A 125 0.78 -8.63 -1.26
C GLU A 125 0.87 -10.15 -1.45
N LEU A 126 1.85 -10.81 -0.84
CA LEU A 126 1.96 -12.26 -0.85
C LEU A 126 0.84 -12.93 -0.02
N CYS A 127 0.46 -12.36 1.12
CA CYS A 127 -0.66 -12.88 1.93
C CYS A 127 -1.99 -12.85 1.16
N HIS A 128 -2.19 -11.90 0.24
CA HIS A 128 -3.36 -11.86 -0.63
C HIS A 128 -3.45 -13.04 -1.61
N LEU A 129 -2.38 -13.79 -1.83
CA LEU A 129 -2.45 -15.03 -2.61
C LEU A 129 -3.29 -16.13 -1.92
N ARG A 130 -3.37 -16.09 -0.57
CA ARG A 130 -4.16 -17.03 0.23
C ARG A 130 -5.49 -16.43 0.71
N HIS A 131 -5.49 -15.13 1.04
CA HIS A 131 -6.65 -14.42 1.57
C HIS A 131 -6.83 -13.10 0.82
N HIS A 132 -7.82 -13.04 -0.09
CA HIS A 132 -8.05 -11.86 -0.95
C HIS A 132 -8.65 -10.67 -0.20
N ASP A 133 -9.35 -10.91 0.90
CA ASP A 133 -9.88 -9.88 1.79
C ASP A 133 -8.96 -9.63 2.99
N HIS A 134 -9.20 -8.53 3.72
CA HIS A 134 -8.49 -8.21 4.95
C HIS A 134 -9.27 -8.73 6.18
N GLY A 135 -9.79 -9.96 6.10
CA GLY A 135 -10.45 -10.64 7.22
C GLY A 135 -9.43 -11.12 8.28
N GLN A 136 -9.94 -11.74 9.33
CA GLN A 136 -9.13 -12.22 10.45
C GLN A 136 -8.01 -13.18 10.00
N ALA A 137 -8.31 -14.10 9.08
CA ALA A 137 -7.32 -15.06 8.56
C ALA A 137 -6.16 -14.37 7.83
N PHE A 138 -6.45 -13.30 7.06
CA PHE A 138 -5.42 -12.47 6.44
C PHE A 138 -4.50 -11.82 7.48
N HIS A 139 -5.09 -11.14 8.48
CA HIS A 139 -4.30 -10.45 9.50
C HIS A 139 -3.47 -11.41 10.36
N LEU A 140 -3.99 -12.60 10.69
CA LEU A 140 -3.23 -13.63 11.42
C LEU A 140 -2.04 -14.12 10.60
N LEU A 141 -2.24 -14.40 9.30
CA LEU A 141 -1.15 -14.83 8.42
C LEU A 141 -0.11 -13.72 8.26
N LEU A 142 -0.55 -12.49 8.00
CA LEU A 142 0.35 -11.33 7.84
C LEU A 142 1.17 -11.08 9.10
N GLU A 143 0.52 -11.08 10.28
CA GLU A 143 1.20 -10.90 11.56
C GLU A 143 2.28 -11.97 11.76
N HIS A 144 1.96 -13.24 11.48
CA HIS A 144 2.89 -14.37 11.62
C HIS A 144 4.13 -14.18 10.73
N VAL A 145 3.95 -14.01 9.41
CA VAL A 145 5.09 -13.92 8.49
C VAL A 145 5.89 -12.63 8.66
N CYS A 146 5.23 -11.52 9.02
CA CYS A 146 5.90 -10.26 9.29
C CYS A 146 6.69 -10.29 10.60
N THR A 147 6.18 -10.95 11.65
CA THR A 147 6.90 -11.13 12.92
C THR A 147 8.17 -11.92 12.69
N ASP A 148 8.07 -13.08 12.03
CA ASP A 148 9.22 -13.91 11.71
C ASP A 148 10.28 -13.14 10.89
N ASN A 149 9.86 -12.46 9.83
CA ASN A 149 10.78 -11.68 9.00
C ASN A 149 11.42 -10.51 9.79
N LEU A 150 10.64 -9.85 10.66
CA LEU A 150 11.13 -8.73 11.46
C LEU A 150 12.18 -9.19 12.49
N LEU A 151 11.97 -10.34 13.15
CA LEU A 151 12.93 -10.92 14.07
C LEU A 151 14.25 -11.26 13.35
N ARG A 152 14.16 -11.89 12.18
CA ARG A 152 15.34 -12.18 11.35
C ARG A 152 16.11 -10.90 10.98
N LEU A 153 15.42 -9.84 10.57
CA LEU A 153 16.05 -8.56 10.27
C LEU A 153 16.69 -7.91 11.51
N CYS A 154 16.10 -8.13 12.68
CA CYS A 154 16.71 -7.70 13.94
C CYS A 154 18.04 -8.42 14.22
N ASP A 155 18.12 -9.73 13.94
CA ASP A 155 19.34 -10.53 14.07
C ASP A 155 20.40 -10.10 13.05
N GLU A 156 19.99 -9.67 11.86
CA GLU A 156 20.85 -9.06 10.83
C GLU A 156 21.23 -7.60 11.14
N ASN A 157 20.84 -7.11 12.30
CA ASN A 157 21.17 -5.78 12.83
C ASN A 157 20.49 -4.60 12.11
N ASP A 158 19.35 -4.82 11.43
CA ASP A 158 18.55 -3.75 10.82
C ASP A 158 17.95 -2.82 11.90
N ALA A 159 18.38 -1.56 11.89
CA ALA A 159 17.97 -0.56 12.90
C ALA A 159 16.46 -0.28 12.84
N GLN A 160 15.87 -0.21 11.63
CA GLN A 160 14.43 0.04 11.45
C GLN A 160 13.61 -1.15 11.94
N ALA A 161 14.07 -2.39 11.69
CA ALA A 161 13.43 -3.59 12.21
C ALA A 161 13.39 -3.58 13.76
N LYS A 162 14.50 -3.21 14.40
CA LYS A 162 14.57 -3.09 15.88
C LYS A 162 13.60 -2.05 16.43
N GLU A 163 13.46 -0.90 15.75
CA GLU A 163 12.49 0.13 16.16
C GLU A 163 11.03 -0.36 16.01
N LEU A 164 10.71 -1.02 14.90
CA LEU A 164 9.38 -1.58 14.66
C LEU A 164 9.05 -2.68 15.68
N ALA A 165 9.99 -3.58 15.97
CA ALA A 165 9.82 -4.63 16.96
C ALA A 165 9.55 -4.05 18.35
N LYS A 166 10.31 -3.04 18.79
CA LYS A 166 10.07 -2.34 20.06
C LYS A 166 8.70 -1.69 20.09
N ALA A 167 8.30 -1.01 19.01
CA ALA A 167 6.99 -0.37 18.92
C ALA A 167 5.84 -1.39 18.96
N ALA A 168 6.01 -2.55 18.33
CA ALA A 168 5.05 -3.63 18.36
C ALA A 168 4.90 -4.24 19.77
N ALA A 169 6.00 -4.45 20.49
CA ALA A 169 6.00 -5.03 21.83
C ALA A 169 5.19 -4.21 22.86
N ILE A 170 5.09 -2.88 22.68
CA ILE A 170 4.30 -1.99 23.56
C ILE A 170 2.89 -1.70 23.00
N SER A 171 2.58 -2.18 21.80
CA SER A 171 1.28 -1.95 21.15
C SER A 171 0.19 -2.80 21.80
N ARG A 172 -0.99 -2.21 21.97
CA ARG A 172 -2.21 -2.91 22.40
C ARG A 172 -3.10 -3.36 21.25
N ALA A 173 -2.64 -3.21 20.00
CA ALA A 173 -3.39 -3.65 18.83
C ALA A 173 -3.46 -5.18 18.76
N SER A 174 -4.55 -5.69 18.19
CA SER A 174 -4.73 -7.15 17.97
C SER A 174 -3.67 -7.73 17.04
N TYR A 175 -3.15 -6.89 16.12
CA TYR A 175 -2.08 -7.22 15.17
C TYR A 175 -0.99 -6.14 15.28
N PRO A 176 -0.07 -6.26 16.25
CA PRO A 176 0.88 -5.20 16.57
C PRO A 176 1.83 -4.83 15.45
N ILE A 177 2.35 -5.82 14.71
CA ILE A 177 3.30 -5.58 13.60
C ILE A 177 2.59 -4.90 12.43
N ASP A 178 1.43 -5.40 12.03
CA ASP A 178 0.61 -4.80 10.98
C ASP A 178 0.26 -3.33 11.33
N TYR A 179 -0.16 -3.08 12.56
CA TYR A 179 -0.48 -1.74 13.05
C TYR A 179 0.72 -0.78 12.99
N VAL A 180 1.88 -1.18 13.52
CA VAL A 180 3.06 -0.30 13.56
C VAL A 180 3.65 -0.06 12.17
N CYS A 181 3.69 -1.08 11.31
CA CYS A 181 4.16 -0.94 9.93
C CYS A 181 3.25 -0.02 9.12
N THR A 182 1.93 -0.21 9.19
CA THR A 182 0.95 0.66 8.54
C THR A 182 1.07 2.12 9.00
N LYS A 183 1.31 2.36 10.30
CA LYS A 183 1.54 3.70 10.84
C LYS A 183 2.85 4.30 10.34
N ALA A 184 3.93 3.53 10.31
CA ALA A 184 5.25 3.98 9.87
C ALA A 184 5.26 4.35 8.38
N ILE A 185 4.60 3.56 7.53
CA ILE A 185 4.52 3.80 6.08
C ILE A 185 3.84 5.14 5.73
N LYS A 186 2.93 5.64 6.57
CA LYS A 186 2.26 6.94 6.35
C LYS A 186 3.22 8.12 6.32
N LYS A 187 4.45 7.96 6.82
CA LYS A 187 5.52 8.97 6.75
C LYS A 187 6.14 9.08 5.35
N TYR A 188 5.87 8.12 4.47
CA TYR A 188 6.44 8.02 3.12
C TYR A 188 5.32 8.22 2.08
N PRO A 189 5.10 9.46 1.60
CA PRO A 189 4.08 9.69 0.58
C PRO A 189 4.50 9.07 -0.77
N LEU A 190 3.52 8.60 -1.52
CA LEU A 190 3.70 8.19 -2.91
C LEU A 190 3.93 9.44 -3.79
N ILE A 191 4.96 9.43 -4.63
CA ILE A 191 5.32 10.50 -5.56
C ILE A 191 5.02 10.10 -6.99
#